data_8a72a0a50eaa5db01d9f2f3e2800c2e9
#
_entry.id   8a72a0a50eaa5db01d9f2f3e2800c2e9
#
_cell.length_a   1.000
_cell.length_b   1.000
_cell.length_c   1.000
_cell.angle_alpha   90.00
_cell.angle_beta   90.00
_cell.angle_gamma   90.00
#
_symmetry.space_group_name_H-M   'P 1'
#
loop_
_entity.id
_entity.type
_entity.pdbx_description
1 polymer ?
#
loop_
_entity_poly.entity_id
_entity_poly.type
_entity_poly.pdbx_seq_one_letter_code
_entity_poly.pdbx_strand_id
1 'polypeptide(L)'
;MTFNDLKIGQKASVQKTFTAADVTAFAGISLDVNPIHMSDKYAQSTMFGKRIVHGILTSGLISAVLANKLPGPGTIYLGQELKFTSPVYLGDDITAEVEIVELREDKKIVKLNTTCYNQDGKMVISGLATVKFDV
;
A
#
# COMPACT_ATOMS: atom_id res chain seq x y z
N MET A 1 -15.02 -9.04 -14.71
CA MET A 1 -14.55 -10.13 -13.85
C MET A 1 -15.54 -10.34 -12.73
N THR A 2 -15.83 -11.59 -12.42
CA THR A 2 -16.73 -11.97 -11.32
C THR A 2 -15.93 -12.74 -10.27
N PHE A 3 -16.56 -13.01 -9.12
CA PHE A 3 -15.92 -13.80 -8.07
C PHE A 3 -15.40 -15.14 -8.58
N ASN A 4 -16.14 -15.79 -9.48
CA ASN A 4 -15.77 -17.10 -10.01
C ASN A 4 -14.50 -17.08 -10.87
N ASP A 5 -14.08 -15.91 -11.34
CA ASP A 5 -12.83 -15.75 -12.10
C ASP A 5 -11.60 -15.66 -11.21
N LEU A 6 -11.79 -15.50 -9.90
CA LEU A 6 -10.70 -15.36 -8.95
C LEU A 6 -10.11 -16.72 -8.59
N LYS A 7 -8.79 -16.79 -8.49
CA LYS A 7 -8.05 -18.02 -8.15
C LYS A 7 -6.93 -17.71 -7.17
N ILE A 8 -6.72 -18.64 -6.24
CA ILE A 8 -5.59 -18.56 -5.32
C ILE A 8 -4.29 -18.53 -6.12
N GLY A 9 -3.39 -17.63 -5.75
CA GLY A 9 -2.12 -17.43 -6.43
C GLY A 9 -2.11 -16.33 -7.48
N GLN A 10 -3.28 -15.80 -7.86
CA GLN A 10 -3.32 -14.63 -8.76
C GLN A 10 -2.66 -13.43 -8.10
N LYS A 11 -1.91 -12.68 -8.91
CA LYS A 11 -1.16 -11.49 -8.45
C LYS A 11 -1.47 -10.30 -9.33
N ALA A 12 -1.32 -9.11 -8.76
CA ALA A 12 -1.32 -7.86 -9.50
C ALA A 12 -0.46 -6.85 -8.76
N SER A 13 0.01 -5.83 -9.46
CA SER A 13 0.86 -4.81 -8.86
C SER A 13 0.69 -3.45 -9.53
N VAL A 14 1.09 -2.40 -8.81
CA VAL A 14 1.27 -1.04 -9.35
C VAL A 14 2.58 -0.50 -8.82
N GLN A 15 3.15 0.46 -9.53
CA GLN A 15 4.38 1.13 -9.13
C GLN A 15 4.18 2.64 -9.17
N LYS A 16 4.76 3.33 -8.20
CA LYS A 16 4.71 4.79 -8.12
C LYS A 16 5.99 5.32 -7.47
N THR A 17 6.50 6.42 -7.98
CA THR A 17 7.53 7.22 -7.32
C THR A 17 6.87 8.19 -6.36
N PHE A 18 7.26 8.15 -5.07
CA PHE A 18 6.74 9.08 -4.07
C PHE A 18 7.57 10.35 -4.04
N THR A 19 6.91 11.48 -4.26
CA THR A 19 7.55 12.80 -4.35
C THR A 19 7.24 13.65 -3.12
N ALA A 20 7.99 14.75 -2.96
CA ALA A 20 7.69 15.74 -1.91
C ALA A 20 6.28 16.31 -2.07
N ALA A 21 5.80 16.48 -3.31
CA ALA A 21 4.43 16.95 -3.57
C ALA A 21 3.38 15.97 -3.05
N ASP A 22 3.61 14.67 -3.21
CA ASP A 22 2.72 13.63 -2.68
C ASP A 22 2.63 13.70 -1.16
N VAL A 23 3.77 13.85 -0.49
CA VAL A 23 3.84 13.95 0.97
C VAL A 23 3.11 15.19 1.47
N THR A 24 3.31 16.34 0.82
CA THR A 24 2.62 17.58 1.17
C THR A 24 1.11 17.45 1.00
N ALA A 25 0.67 16.86 -0.10
CA ALA A 25 -0.76 16.64 -0.37
C ALA A 25 -1.36 15.72 0.71
N PHE A 26 -0.70 14.62 1.04
CA PHE A 26 -1.19 13.69 2.05
C PHE A 26 -1.24 14.33 3.44
N ALA A 27 -0.21 15.11 3.80
CA ALA A 27 -0.19 15.83 5.06
C ALA A 27 -1.38 16.79 5.19
N GLY A 28 -1.76 17.46 4.11
CA GLY A 28 -2.92 18.34 4.08
C GLY A 28 -4.25 17.60 4.21
N ILE A 29 -4.34 16.41 3.67
CA ILE A 29 -5.56 15.58 3.71
C ILE A 29 -5.70 14.85 5.04
N SER A 30 -4.61 14.24 5.53
CA SER A 30 -4.61 13.41 6.73
C SER A 30 -4.41 14.18 8.02
N LEU A 31 -3.90 15.42 7.93
CA LEU A 31 -3.43 16.25 9.05
C LEU A 31 -2.21 15.69 9.77
N ASP A 32 -1.53 14.69 9.19
CA ASP A 32 -0.28 14.14 9.71
C ASP A 32 0.89 15.00 9.22
N VAL A 33 1.23 16.00 10.02
CA VAL A 33 2.29 16.97 9.72
C VAL A 33 3.54 16.72 10.59
N ASN A 34 3.76 15.48 10.99
CA ASN A 34 4.95 15.13 11.78
C ASN A 34 6.21 15.64 11.04
N PRO A 35 7.10 16.36 11.74
CA PRO A 35 8.26 16.98 11.07
C PRO A 35 9.20 15.99 10.38
N ILE A 36 9.17 14.70 10.73
CA ILE A 36 9.95 13.69 10.00
C ILE A 36 9.55 13.60 8.52
N HIS A 37 8.31 13.98 8.20
CA HIS A 37 7.80 14.01 6.82
C HIS A 37 7.97 15.38 6.17
N MET A 38 8.00 16.45 6.96
CA MET A 38 7.82 17.82 6.47
C MET A 38 9.09 18.66 6.50
N SER A 39 10.08 18.33 7.32
CA SER A 39 11.27 19.16 7.55
C SER A 39 12.56 18.42 7.30
N ASP A 40 13.31 18.84 6.29
CA ASP A 40 14.64 18.29 6.00
C ASP A 40 15.58 18.49 7.19
N LYS A 41 15.56 19.68 7.80
CA LYS A 41 16.40 19.99 8.95
C LYS A 41 16.13 19.07 10.13
N TYR A 42 14.86 18.85 10.44
CA TYR A 42 14.46 17.92 11.52
C TYR A 42 14.90 16.50 11.19
N ALA A 43 14.64 16.05 9.95
CA ALA A 43 14.94 14.68 9.53
C ALA A 43 16.44 14.37 9.60
N GLN A 44 17.31 15.35 9.32
CA GLN A 44 18.76 15.18 9.40
C GLN A 44 19.23 14.83 10.80
N SER A 45 18.51 15.24 11.83
CA SER A 45 18.84 14.95 13.23
C SER A 45 18.30 13.62 13.72
N THR A 46 17.55 12.90 12.89
CA THR A 46 16.94 11.61 13.25
C THR A 46 17.77 10.45 12.73
N MET A 47 17.43 9.24 13.18
CA MET A 47 18.04 8.01 12.69
C MET A 47 17.86 7.79 11.18
N PHE A 48 16.87 8.43 10.56
CA PHE A 48 16.59 8.28 9.13
C PHE A 48 17.50 9.17 8.26
N GLY A 49 18.02 10.29 8.79
CA GLY A 49 18.92 11.20 8.10
C GLY A 49 18.27 12.11 7.05
N LYS A 50 17.09 11.80 6.57
CA LYS A 50 16.33 12.59 5.60
C LYS A 50 14.84 12.26 5.73
N ARG A 51 14.00 13.10 5.11
CA ARG A 51 12.54 12.94 5.23
C ARG A 51 12.08 11.60 4.69
N ILE A 52 11.09 11.00 5.37
CA ILE A 52 10.46 9.77 4.96
C ILE A 52 9.01 10.03 4.55
N VAL A 53 8.50 9.17 3.66
CA VAL A 53 7.10 9.16 3.25
C VAL A 53 6.27 8.53 4.36
N HIS A 54 5.06 9.07 4.61
CA HIS A 54 4.15 8.45 5.57
C HIS A 54 3.89 6.98 5.19
N GLY A 55 4.01 6.08 6.16
CA GLY A 55 3.74 4.66 5.91
C GLY A 55 2.32 4.45 5.40
N ILE A 56 1.35 5.16 5.96
CA ILE A 56 -0.06 5.08 5.56
C ILE A 56 -0.25 5.59 4.13
N LEU A 57 0.45 6.64 3.71
CA LEU A 57 0.41 7.10 2.32
C LEU A 57 0.92 6.00 1.38
N THR A 58 2.06 5.41 1.71
CA THR A 58 2.64 4.32 0.93
C THR A 58 1.65 3.15 0.80
N SER A 59 0.97 2.79 1.89
CA SER A 59 -0.02 1.71 1.90
C SER A 59 -1.22 2.00 1.00
N GLY A 60 -1.45 3.25 0.63
CA GLY A 60 -2.50 3.63 -0.31
C GLY A 60 -2.35 2.98 -1.68
N LEU A 61 -1.13 2.60 -2.08
CA LEU A 61 -0.91 1.84 -3.32
C LEU A 61 -1.58 0.47 -3.28
N ILE A 62 -1.66 -0.15 -2.11
CA ILE A 62 -2.35 -1.43 -1.95
C ILE A 62 -3.82 -1.26 -2.33
N SER A 63 -4.46 -0.20 -1.86
CA SER A 63 -5.84 0.13 -2.22
C SER A 63 -6.01 0.28 -3.73
N ALA A 64 -5.05 0.92 -4.40
CA ALA A 64 -5.10 1.09 -5.85
C ALA A 64 -5.05 -0.24 -6.59
N VAL A 65 -4.22 -1.20 -6.15
CA VAL A 65 -4.17 -2.53 -6.76
C VAL A 65 -5.49 -3.27 -6.58
N LEU A 66 -6.01 -3.26 -5.35
CA LEU A 66 -7.25 -3.97 -5.02
C LEU A 66 -8.44 -3.40 -5.80
N ALA A 67 -8.55 -2.09 -5.87
CA ALA A 67 -9.69 -1.41 -6.47
C ALA A 67 -9.67 -1.44 -8.00
N ASN A 68 -8.49 -1.39 -8.60
CA ASN A 68 -8.35 -1.19 -10.04
C ASN A 68 -7.94 -2.45 -10.79
N LYS A 69 -7.29 -3.41 -10.13
CA LYS A 69 -6.70 -4.56 -10.82
C LYS A 69 -7.14 -5.92 -10.29
N LEU A 70 -7.02 -6.17 -8.97
CA LEU A 70 -7.29 -7.49 -8.41
C LEU A 70 -7.84 -7.38 -6.99
N PRO A 71 -9.11 -7.68 -6.73
CA PRO A 71 -10.15 -8.14 -7.67
C PRO A 71 -10.60 -7.11 -8.69
N GLY A 72 -10.35 -5.81 -8.48
CA GLY A 72 -10.69 -4.76 -9.41
C GLY A 72 -12.00 -4.03 -9.08
N PRO A 73 -12.62 -3.36 -10.06
CA PRO A 73 -13.83 -2.58 -9.83
C PRO A 73 -14.93 -3.41 -9.19
N GLY A 74 -15.57 -2.85 -8.17
CA GLY A 74 -16.57 -3.56 -7.35
C GLY A 74 -16.03 -4.06 -6.02
N THR A 75 -14.70 -4.02 -5.81
CA THR A 75 -14.07 -4.41 -4.54
C THR A 75 -14.49 -3.49 -3.41
N ILE A 76 -14.89 -4.09 -2.29
CA ILE A 76 -15.16 -3.38 -1.04
C ILE A 76 -14.05 -3.74 -0.05
N TYR A 77 -13.33 -2.74 0.41
CA TYR A 77 -12.19 -2.91 1.32
C TYR A 77 -12.72 -3.04 2.75
N LEU A 78 -12.57 -4.21 3.37
CA LEU A 78 -13.11 -4.48 4.69
C LEU A 78 -12.09 -4.37 5.81
N GLY A 79 -10.86 -4.77 5.56
CA GLY A 79 -9.83 -4.75 6.57
C GLY A 79 -8.43 -4.86 6.00
N GLN A 80 -7.46 -4.40 6.80
CA GLN A 80 -6.05 -4.45 6.41
C GLN A 80 -5.18 -4.54 7.66
N GLU A 81 -4.30 -5.54 7.67
CA GLU A 81 -3.18 -5.57 8.60
C GLU A 81 -1.96 -5.00 7.88
N LEU A 82 -1.18 -4.18 8.58
CA LEU A 82 0.03 -3.56 8.04
C LEU A 82 1.17 -3.66 9.03
N LYS A 83 2.36 -3.97 8.50
CA LYS A 83 3.64 -3.81 9.21
C LYS A 83 4.53 -2.93 8.35
N PHE A 84 5.08 -1.88 8.95
CA PHE A 84 6.02 -0.98 8.29
C PHE A 84 7.43 -1.48 8.61
N THR A 85 8.06 -2.17 7.66
CA THR A 85 9.29 -2.91 7.91
C THR A 85 10.55 -2.12 7.59
N SER A 86 10.43 -1.07 6.78
CA SER A 86 11.55 -0.19 6.42
C SER A 86 11.02 1.17 5.99
N PRO A 87 11.81 2.25 6.18
CA PRO A 87 11.37 3.58 5.75
C PRO A 87 11.32 3.69 4.23
N VAL A 88 10.42 4.54 3.74
CA VAL A 88 10.34 4.95 2.35
C VAL A 88 10.83 6.39 2.29
N TYR A 89 11.83 6.67 1.48
CA TYR A 89 12.37 8.02 1.31
C TYR A 89 11.70 8.73 0.14
N LEU A 90 11.68 10.06 0.19
CA LEU A 90 11.20 10.84 -0.94
C LEU A 90 12.05 10.49 -2.18
N GLY A 91 11.38 10.23 -3.29
CA GLY A 91 12.04 9.81 -4.52
C GLY A 91 12.12 8.31 -4.72
N ASP A 92 11.77 7.51 -3.70
CA ASP A 92 11.76 6.05 -3.85
C ASP A 92 10.65 5.60 -4.81
N ASP A 93 10.96 4.59 -5.61
CA ASP A 93 10.00 3.90 -6.46
C ASP A 93 9.45 2.72 -5.68
N ILE A 94 8.15 2.74 -5.43
CA ILE A 94 7.49 1.70 -4.64
C ILE A 94 6.59 0.86 -5.53
N THR A 95 6.75 -0.46 -5.46
CA THR A 95 5.86 -1.43 -6.08
C THR A 95 5.00 -2.05 -5.00
N ALA A 96 3.68 -1.94 -5.14
CA ALA A 96 2.73 -2.66 -4.29
C ALA A 96 2.23 -3.88 -5.05
N GLU A 97 2.32 -5.05 -4.43
CA GLU A 97 1.87 -6.31 -4.99
C GLU A 97 0.83 -6.94 -4.07
N VAL A 98 -0.23 -7.49 -4.67
CA VAL A 98 -1.22 -8.29 -3.95
C VAL A 98 -1.26 -9.69 -4.54
N GLU A 99 -1.53 -10.68 -3.68
CA GLU A 99 -1.67 -12.07 -4.08
C GLU A 99 -2.87 -12.69 -3.36
N ILE A 100 -3.79 -13.30 -4.09
CA ILE A 100 -4.93 -13.99 -3.49
C ILE A 100 -4.45 -15.23 -2.75
N VAL A 101 -4.77 -15.33 -1.45
CA VAL A 101 -4.39 -16.45 -0.60
C VAL A 101 -5.59 -17.21 -0.03
N GLU A 102 -6.78 -16.62 -0.03
CA GLU A 102 -7.98 -17.28 0.46
C GLU A 102 -9.22 -16.76 -0.28
N LEU A 103 -10.15 -17.67 -0.59
CA LEU A 103 -11.44 -17.35 -1.21
C LEU A 103 -12.54 -18.00 -0.40
N ARG A 104 -13.54 -17.20 0.02
CA ARG A 104 -14.77 -17.69 0.67
C ARG A 104 -15.96 -17.39 -0.21
N GLU A 105 -16.39 -18.37 -0.99
CA GLU A 105 -17.48 -18.21 -1.96
C GLU A 105 -18.82 -17.88 -1.30
N ASP A 106 -19.11 -18.49 -0.15
CA ASP A 106 -20.38 -18.28 0.57
C ASP A 106 -20.61 -16.82 0.95
N LYS A 107 -19.53 -16.08 1.27
CA LYS A 107 -19.60 -14.68 1.67
C LYS A 107 -18.97 -13.72 0.66
N LYS A 108 -18.44 -14.25 -0.44
CA LYS A 108 -17.70 -13.46 -1.45
C LYS A 108 -16.53 -12.68 -0.85
N ILE A 109 -15.85 -13.29 0.11
CA ILE A 109 -14.69 -12.71 0.80
C ILE A 109 -13.41 -13.23 0.16
N VAL A 110 -12.47 -12.31 -0.06
CA VAL A 110 -11.14 -12.59 -0.61
C VAL A 110 -10.11 -12.08 0.38
N LYS A 111 -9.12 -12.90 0.70
CA LYS A 111 -7.93 -12.45 1.45
C LYS A 111 -6.73 -12.43 0.52
N LEU A 112 -5.94 -11.38 0.64
CA LEU A 112 -4.78 -11.16 -0.20
C LEU A 112 -3.59 -10.77 0.66
N ASN A 113 -2.44 -11.41 0.41
CA ASN A 113 -1.17 -10.90 0.91
C ASN A 113 -0.87 -9.60 0.19
N THR A 114 -0.41 -8.60 0.94
CA THR A 114 -0.12 -7.27 0.41
C THR A 114 1.30 -6.90 0.81
N THR A 115 2.14 -6.57 -0.17
CA THR A 115 3.55 -6.28 0.06
C THR A 115 3.96 -5.07 -0.76
N CYS A 116 4.75 -4.19 -0.18
CA CYS A 116 5.36 -3.09 -0.90
C CYS A 116 6.87 -3.22 -0.85
N TYR A 117 7.53 -2.97 -1.99
CA TYR A 117 8.99 -3.03 -2.15
C TYR A 117 9.50 -1.72 -2.72
N ASN A 118 10.72 -1.33 -2.32
CA ASN A 118 11.39 -0.20 -2.96
C ASN A 118 12.13 -0.64 -4.24
N GLN A 119 12.85 0.29 -4.88
CA GLN A 119 13.59 0.04 -6.13
C GLN A 119 14.72 -0.98 -5.98
N ASP A 120 15.19 -1.23 -4.75
CA ASP A 120 16.23 -2.20 -4.47
C ASP A 120 15.65 -3.58 -4.12
N GLY A 121 14.34 -3.75 -4.26
CA GLY A 121 13.65 -4.97 -3.90
C GLY A 121 13.49 -5.18 -2.40
N LYS A 122 13.76 -4.15 -1.59
CA LYS A 122 13.62 -4.25 -0.14
C LYS A 122 12.16 -4.07 0.26
N MET A 123 11.67 -4.98 1.08
CA MET A 123 10.31 -4.89 1.62
C MET A 123 10.19 -3.69 2.56
N VAL A 124 9.21 -2.85 2.31
CA VAL A 124 8.91 -1.67 3.15
C VAL A 124 7.58 -1.81 3.89
N ILE A 125 6.66 -2.60 3.36
CA ILE A 125 5.37 -2.92 3.98
C ILE A 125 5.06 -4.39 3.74
N SER A 126 4.50 -5.06 4.76
CA SER A 126 3.86 -6.37 4.61
C SER A 126 2.52 -6.35 5.33
N GLY A 127 1.57 -7.16 4.86
CA GLY A 127 0.27 -7.23 5.49
C GLY A 127 -0.69 -8.17 4.80
N LEU A 128 -1.92 -8.15 5.29
CA LEU A 128 -3.01 -8.98 4.78
C LEU A 128 -4.25 -8.11 4.62
N ALA A 129 -4.83 -8.13 3.43
CA ALA A 129 -6.09 -7.45 3.13
C ALA A 129 -7.25 -8.43 3.16
N THR A 130 -8.40 -7.94 3.61
CA THR A 130 -9.67 -8.63 3.50
C THR A 130 -10.61 -7.74 2.71
N VAL A 131 -11.13 -8.26 1.61
CA VAL A 131 -12.06 -7.52 0.75
C VAL A 131 -13.29 -8.38 0.45
N LYS A 132 -14.39 -7.71 0.09
CA LYS A 132 -15.58 -8.36 -0.45
C LYS A 132 -15.64 -8.08 -1.94
N PHE A 133 -15.87 -9.10 -2.73
CA PHE A 133 -16.02 -8.97 -4.17
C PHE A 133 -17.23 -9.75 -4.63
N ASP A 134 -18.38 -9.09 -4.59
CA ASP A 134 -19.69 -9.68 -4.92
C ASP A 134 -20.17 -9.11 -6.26
N VAL A 135 -19.47 -9.52 -7.30
CA VAL A 135 -19.73 -9.06 -8.68
C VAL A 135 -19.93 -10.26 -9.59
#